data_ef6eea2936253326cec6fa201b44017e
#
_entry.id   ef6eea2936253326cec6fa201b44017e
#
_cell.length_a   1.000
_cell.length_b   1.000
_cell.length_c   1.000
_cell.angle_alpha   90.00
_cell.angle_beta   90.00
_cell.angle_gamma   90.00
#
_symmetry.space_group_name_H-M   'P 1'
#
loop_
_entity.id
_entity.type
_entity.pdbx_description
1 polymer ?
#
loop_
_entity_poly.entity_id
_entity_poly.type
_entity_poly.pdbx_seq_one_letter_code
_entity_poly.pdbx_strand_id
1 'polypeptide(L)'
;MENDNHATVSVDDCRLLTLDRHHHENGNLTVVENGKDFPFEVQRVFYIYDVPGGTDRGGHSHRRCHQFIVAVSGSFDLEIDDGVSRRTVTLNRSNIGLYVAPGIWVGLRNFSSGSVCLTLASDSYDEADYVRDYDEFLNLTANKRK
;
A
#
# COMPACT_ATOMS: atom_id res chain seq x y z
N MET A 1 11.23 25.23 12.74
CA MET A 1 11.38 25.26 11.29
C MET A 1 11.37 23.83 10.80
N GLU A 2 10.26 23.47 10.25
CA GLU A 2 10.17 22.17 9.64
C GLU A 2 11.18 22.13 8.51
N ASN A 3 12.14 21.27 8.65
CA ASN A 3 12.91 20.87 7.51
C ASN A 3 11.94 20.13 6.60
N ASP A 4 11.32 20.90 5.72
CA ASP A 4 10.70 20.37 4.55
C ASP A 4 11.78 19.69 3.69
N ASN A 5 12.39 18.67 4.26
CA ASN A 5 13.13 17.71 3.50
C ASN A 5 12.10 16.92 2.72
N HIS A 6 11.48 17.61 1.77
CA HIS A 6 10.68 16.97 0.73
C HIS A 6 11.64 16.19 -0.16
N ALA A 7 12.33 15.21 0.46
CA ALA A 7 12.93 14.18 -0.32
C ALA A 7 11.82 13.66 -1.23
N THR A 8 12.02 13.81 -2.53
CA THR A 8 11.08 13.33 -3.53
C THR A 8 10.88 11.84 -3.31
N VAL A 9 9.67 11.42 -2.97
CA VAL A 9 9.36 10.02 -2.80
C VAL A 9 9.53 9.28 -4.12
N SER A 10 10.03 8.07 -4.05
CA SER A 10 10.28 7.21 -5.19
C SER A 10 9.60 5.86 -4.99
N VAL A 11 9.33 5.15 -6.09
CA VAL A 11 8.86 3.76 -5.99
C VAL A 11 9.82 2.88 -5.20
N ASP A 12 11.09 3.24 -5.13
CA ASP A 12 12.09 2.52 -4.35
C ASP A 12 11.92 2.70 -2.83
N ASP A 13 11.13 3.68 -2.40
CA ASP A 13 10.75 3.84 -1.00
C ASP A 13 9.66 2.85 -0.59
N CYS A 14 9.03 2.20 -1.55
CA CYS A 14 8.09 1.12 -1.32
C CYS A 14 8.86 -0.21 -1.35
N ARG A 15 8.64 -1.05 -0.34
CA ARG A 15 9.42 -2.28 -0.23
C ARG A 15 8.57 -3.43 0.26
N LEU A 16 8.91 -4.62 -0.21
CA LEU A 16 8.30 -5.84 0.28
C LEU A 16 8.79 -6.12 1.70
N LEU A 17 7.86 -6.41 2.59
CA LEU A 17 8.14 -6.82 3.97
C LEU A 17 7.60 -8.23 4.16
N THR A 18 8.47 -9.11 4.65
CA THR A 18 8.09 -10.47 5.04
C THR A 18 7.82 -10.49 6.53
N LEU A 19 6.58 -10.78 6.90
CA LEU A 19 6.17 -10.92 8.28
C LEU A 19 6.44 -12.36 8.76
N ASP A 20 6.67 -12.52 10.04
CA ASP A 20 6.90 -13.84 10.63
C ASP A 20 5.68 -14.73 10.42
N ARG A 21 5.94 -15.97 10.05
CA ARG A 21 4.93 -17.00 9.87
C ARG A 21 5.12 -18.06 10.94
N HIS A 22 4.16 -18.19 11.82
CA HIS A 22 4.14 -19.24 12.84
C HIS A 22 3.42 -20.45 12.26
N HIS A 23 4.20 -21.44 11.86
CA HIS A 23 3.70 -22.64 11.19
C HIS A 23 3.28 -23.72 12.20
N HIS A 24 2.07 -24.26 11.98
CA HIS A 24 1.56 -25.45 12.68
C HIS A 24 0.93 -26.39 11.68
N GLU A 25 0.76 -27.66 12.06
CA GLU A 25 0.12 -28.67 11.20
C GLU A 25 -1.30 -28.26 10.77
N ASN A 26 -2.02 -27.54 11.62
CA ASN A 26 -3.39 -27.10 11.38
C ASN A 26 -3.47 -25.64 10.91
N GLY A 27 -2.37 -25.09 10.42
CA GLY A 27 -2.37 -23.78 9.79
C GLY A 27 -1.22 -22.90 10.22
N ASN A 28 -1.14 -21.74 9.58
CA ASN A 28 -0.13 -20.72 9.86
C ASN A 28 -0.77 -19.50 10.51
N LEU A 29 -0.01 -18.82 11.35
CA LEU A 29 -0.42 -17.57 11.99
C LEU A 29 0.63 -16.50 11.72
N THR A 30 0.16 -15.30 11.37
CA THR A 30 1.01 -14.12 11.21
C THR A 30 0.43 -12.98 12.03
N VAL A 31 1.29 -12.25 12.72
CA VAL A 31 0.90 -11.19 13.65
C VAL A 31 1.56 -9.88 13.23
N VAL A 32 0.80 -8.80 13.31
CA VAL A 32 1.32 -7.43 13.23
C VAL A 32 0.97 -6.74 14.54
N GLU A 33 1.99 -6.22 15.22
CA GLU A 33 1.81 -5.48 16.46
C GLU A 33 2.52 -4.14 16.37
N ASN A 34 1.89 -3.11 16.90
CA ASN A 34 2.53 -1.80 17.03
C ASN A 34 3.76 -1.90 17.94
N GLY A 35 4.84 -1.24 17.53
CA GLY A 35 6.08 -1.26 18.29
C GLY A 35 6.92 -2.53 18.14
N LYS A 36 6.60 -3.41 17.18
CA LYS A 36 7.29 -4.68 16.94
C LYS A 36 7.83 -4.72 15.50
N ASP A 37 8.88 -3.94 15.24
CA ASP A 37 9.60 -3.92 13.94
C ASP A 37 8.70 -3.63 12.73
N PHE A 38 7.55 -2.99 12.94
CA PHE A 38 6.69 -2.55 11.87
C PHE A 38 6.99 -1.09 11.52
N PRO A 39 6.97 -0.71 10.23
CA PRO A 39 7.48 0.61 9.79
C PRO A 39 6.65 1.80 10.24
N PHE A 40 5.42 1.60 10.75
CA PHE A 40 4.58 2.67 11.26
C PHE A 40 3.62 2.13 12.31
N GLU A 41 3.00 3.04 13.06
CA GLU A 41 1.94 2.67 13.99
C GLU A 41 0.62 2.52 13.25
N VAL A 42 -0.06 1.37 13.41
CA VAL A 42 -1.31 1.07 12.72
C VAL A 42 -2.46 1.74 13.46
N GLN A 43 -3.19 2.62 12.75
CA GLN A 43 -4.36 3.31 13.26
C GLN A 43 -5.66 2.82 12.62
N ARG A 44 -5.58 2.18 11.45
CA ARG A 44 -6.76 1.77 10.69
C ARG A 44 -6.43 0.50 9.92
N VAL A 45 -7.43 -0.38 9.85
CA VAL A 45 -7.37 -1.59 9.03
C VAL A 45 -8.59 -1.58 8.12
N PHE A 46 -8.39 -1.86 6.84
CA PHE A 46 -9.49 -2.09 5.92
C PHE A 46 -9.11 -3.19 4.95
N TYR A 47 -10.12 -3.81 4.36
CA TYR A 47 -9.88 -4.89 3.39
C TYR A 47 -10.91 -4.85 2.28
N ILE A 48 -10.45 -5.24 1.11
CA ILE A 48 -11.24 -5.28 -0.12
C ILE A 48 -11.44 -6.74 -0.47
N TYR A 49 -12.68 -7.12 -0.73
CA TYR A 49 -13.05 -8.50 -1.04
C TYR A 49 -14.19 -8.52 -2.04
N ASP A 50 -14.50 -9.70 -2.57
CA ASP A 50 -15.56 -9.89 -3.57
C ASP A 50 -15.38 -9.01 -4.80
N VAL A 51 -14.13 -8.83 -5.24
CA VAL A 51 -13.83 -8.02 -6.43
C VAL A 51 -14.21 -8.82 -7.68
N PRO A 52 -15.10 -8.29 -8.54
CA PRO A 52 -15.44 -8.96 -9.80
C PRO A 52 -14.22 -9.09 -10.70
N GLY A 53 -14.17 -10.18 -11.46
CA GLY A 53 -13.08 -10.38 -12.42
C GLY A 53 -12.97 -9.22 -13.41
N GLY A 54 -11.74 -8.79 -13.70
CA GLY A 54 -11.45 -7.70 -14.63
C GLY A 54 -11.69 -6.30 -14.07
N THR A 55 -12.04 -6.17 -12.81
CA THR A 55 -12.23 -4.86 -12.17
C THR A 55 -10.90 -4.35 -11.62
N ASP A 56 -10.59 -3.09 -11.92
CA ASP A 56 -9.47 -2.38 -11.32
C ASP A 56 -9.96 -1.54 -10.15
N ARG A 57 -9.14 -1.44 -9.11
CA ARG A 57 -9.43 -0.64 -7.92
C ARG A 57 -8.22 0.20 -7.54
N GLY A 58 -8.39 1.07 -6.55
CA GLY A 58 -7.35 1.99 -6.13
C GLY A 58 -7.45 3.28 -6.92
N GLY A 59 -6.35 3.71 -7.53
CA GLY A 59 -6.34 4.97 -8.28
C GLY A 59 -6.34 6.17 -7.36
N HIS A 60 -5.42 6.18 -6.38
CA HIS A 60 -5.24 7.29 -5.47
C HIS A 60 -3.83 7.28 -4.87
N SER A 61 -3.47 8.41 -4.29
CA SER A 61 -2.32 8.49 -3.40
C SER A 61 -2.73 9.10 -2.08
N HIS A 62 -1.87 9.01 -1.09
CA HIS A 62 -2.05 9.63 0.23
C HIS A 62 -1.00 10.71 0.43
N ARG A 63 -1.41 11.82 1.05
CA ARG A 63 -0.47 12.91 1.37
C ARG A 63 0.39 12.56 2.57
N ARG A 64 -0.18 11.89 3.57
CA ARG A 64 0.47 11.60 4.86
C ARG A 64 0.45 10.12 5.23
N CYS A 65 -0.59 9.40 4.85
CA CYS A 65 -0.81 8.05 5.33
C CYS A 65 0.19 7.07 4.74
N HIS A 66 0.81 6.29 5.61
CA HIS A 66 1.60 5.11 5.24
C HIS A 66 0.67 3.92 5.15
N GLN A 67 0.96 3.00 4.25
CA GLN A 67 0.16 1.79 4.06
C GLN A 67 1.05 0.55 4.00
N PHE A 68 0.50 -0.56 4.46
CA PHE A 68 1.05 -1.90 4.22
C PHE A 68 -0.07 -2.73 3.62
N ILE A 69 0.16 -3.25 2.43
CA ILE A 69 -0.86 -3.95 1.63
C ILE A 69 -0.43 -5.40 1.45
N VAL A 70 -1.33 -6.33 1.77
CA VAL A 70 -1.04 -7.76 1.71
C VAL A 70 -2.24 -8.53 1.14
N ALA A 71 -1.96 -9.57 0.36
CA ALA A 71 -2.97 -10.51 -0.12
C ALA A 71 -3.13 -11.62 0.92
N VAL A 72 -4.07 -11.46 1.86
CA VAL A 72 -4.32 -12.47 2.88
C VAL A 72 -5.01 -13.71 2.32
N SER A 73 -5.63 -13.58 1.14
CA SER A 73 -6.17 -14.69 0.36
C SER A 73 -6.02 -14.35 -1.11
N GLY A 74 -5.71 -15.35 -1.93
CA GLY A 74 -5.57 -15.19 -3.37
C GLY A 74 -4.39 -14.32 -3.77
N SER A 75 -4.56 -13.59 -4.88
CA SER A 75 -3.50 -12.76 -5.44
C SER A 75 -4.09 -11.55 -6.18
N PHE A 76 -3.28 -10.50 -6.28
CA PHE A 76 -3.56 -9.35 -7.13
C PHE A 76 -2.25 -8.62 -7.45
N ASP A 77 -2.31 -7.77 -8.47
CA ASP A 77 -1.19 -6.91 -8.84
C ASP A 77 -1.38 -5.52 -8.25
N LEU A 78 -0.33 -5.01 -7.65
CA LEU A 78 -0.25 -3.67 -7.11
C LEU A 78 0.65 -2.85 -8.02
N GLU A 79 0.09 -1.82 -8.65
CA GLU A 79 0.88 -0.86 -9.42
C GLU A 79 1.19 0.35 -8.55
N ILE A 80 2.47 0.70 -8.47
CA ILE A 80 2.92 1.89 -7.75
C ILE A 80 3.61 2.83 -8.72
N ASP A 81 3.38 4.14 -8.50
CA ASP A 81 3.79 5.19 -9.43
C ASP A 81 4.20 6.42 -8.62
N ASP A 82 5.41 6.91 -8.86
CA ASP A 82 5.92 8.11 -8.19
C ASP A 82 5.84 9.36 -9.06
N GLY A 83 5.22 9.25 -10.24
CA GLY A 83 5.12 10.33 -11.21
C GLY A 83 6.24 10.33 -12.24
N VAL A 84 7.27 9.51 -12.07
CA VAL A 84 8.39 9.35 -13.00
C VAL A 84 8.54 7.89 -13.40
N SER A 85 8.52 7.00 -12.40
CA SER A 85 8.68 5.55 -12.59
C SER A 85 7.46 4.82 -12.08
N ARG A 86 7.19 3.67 -12.71
CA ARG A 86 6.12 2.75 -12.30
C ARG A 86 6.71 1.39 -12.04
N ARG A 87 6.09 0.67 -11.11
CA ARG A 87 6.44 -0.72 -10.82
C ARG A 87 5.18 -1.49 -10.53
N THR A 88 5.11 -2.73 -11.03
CA THR A 88 4.04 -3.66 -10.69
C THR A 88 4.60 -4.73 -9.76
N VAL A 89 3.92 -4.94 -8.65
CA VAL A 89 4.28 -5.96 -7.66
C VAL A 89 3.09 -6.91 -7.52
N THR A 90 3.32 -8.20 -7.74
CA THR A 90 2.28 -9.20 -7.51
C THR A 90 2.33 -9.65 -6.06
N LEU A 91 1.21 -9.51 -5.35
CA LEU A 91 1.05 -9.98 -3.98
C LEU A 91 0.25 -11.27 -4.00
N ASN A 92 0.82 -12.36 -3.48
CA ASN A 92 0.23 -13.69 -3.52
C ASN A 92 0.57 -14.55 -2.29
N ARG A 93 1.10 -13.91 -1.23
CA ARG A 93 1.44 -14.59 0.02
C ARG A 93 0.83 -13.85 1.20
N SER A 94 0.25 -14.61 2.14
CA SER A 94 -0.45 -14.02 3.29
C SER A 94 0.47 -13.30 4.28
N ASN A 95 1.78 -13.58 4.24
CA ASN A 95 2.74 -12.97 5.17
C ASN A 95 3.74 -12.04 4.47
N ILE A 96 3.56 -11.74 3.19
CA ILE A 96 4.44 -10.83 2.45
C ILE A 96 3.59 -9.73 1.86
N GLY A 97 3.83 -8.51 2.27
CA GLY A 97 3.10 -7.35 1.77
C GLY A 97 4.04 -6.25 1.31
N LEU A 98 3.46 -5.22 0.72
CA LEU A 98 4.21 -4.07 0.25
C LEU A 98 3.95 -2.88 1.18
N TYR A 99 5.03 -2.32 1.73
CA TYR A 99 4.99 -1.01 2.36
C TYR A 99 4.93 0.06 1.28
N VAL A 100 3.94 0.95 1.39
CA VAL A 100 3.73 2.06 0.46
C VAL A 100 3.89 3.37 1.21
N ALA A 101 4.87 4.17 0.79
CA ALA A 101 5.13 5.48 1.37
C ALA A 101 4.05 6.50 0.94
N PRO A 102 3.81 7.56 1.75
CA PRO A 102 2.98 8.66 1.30
C PRO A 102 3.51 9.27 0.01
N GLY A 103 2.61 9.75 -0.84
CA GLY A 103 2.99 10.38 -2.11
C GLY A 103 3.14 9.42 -3.27
N ILE A 104 2.81 8.15 -3.08
CA ILE A 104 2.83 7.13 -4.14
C ILE A 104 1.41 6.90 -4.63
N TRP A 105 1.24 6.92 -5.94
CA TRP A 105 -0.03 6.54 -6.58
C TRP A 105 -0.13 5.03 -6.64
N VAL A 106 -1.28 4.51 -6.21
CA VAL A 106 -1.51 3.06 -6.11
C VAL A 106 -2.72 2.68 -6.95
N GLY A 107 -2.56 1.63 -7.76
CA GLY A 107 -3.64 0.96 -8.45
C GLY A 107 -3.62 -0.54 -8.15
N LEU A 108 -4.78 -1.14 -8.09
CA LEU A 108 -4.95 -2.58 -7.85
C LEU A 108 -5.65 -3.21 -9.03
N ARG A 109 -5.13 -4.34 -9.50
CA ARG A 109 -5.72 -5.05 -10.65
C ARG A 109 -5.42 -6.55 -10.59
N ASN A 110 -6.02 -7.29 -11.51
CA ASN A 110 -5.80 -8.73 -11.68
C ASN A 110 -6.09 -9.54 -10.42
N PHE A 111 -7.21 -9.23 -9.75
CA PHE A 111 -7.64 -9.99 -8.58
C PHE A 111 -8.01 -11.41 -8.96
N SER A 112 -7.44 -12.38 -8.26
CA SER A 112 -7.88 -13.77 -8.38
C SER A 112 -9.23 -13.97 -7.70
N SER A 113 -9.94 -15.05 -8.03
CA SER A 113 -11.19 -15.39 -7.38
C SER A 113 -10.97 -15.60 -5.88
N GLY A 114 -11.83 -14.98 -5.06
CA GLY A 114 -11.75 -15.10 -3.61
C GLY A 114 -10.58 -14.38 -2.97
N SER A 115 -9.89 -13.49 -3.71
CA SER A 115 -8.79 -12.72 -3.16
C SER A 115 -9.28 -11.70 -2.13
N VAL A 116 -8.46 -11.44 -1.13
CA VAL A 116 -8.70 -10.42 -0.10
C VAL A 116 -7.47 -9.54 0.02
N CYS A 117 -7.67 -8.26 -0.24
CA CYS A 117 -6.64 -7.25 -0.08
C CYS A 117 -6.81 -6.59 1.29
N LEU A 118 -5.88 -6.87 2.20
CA LEU A 118 -5.87 -6.25 3.53
C LEU A 118 -4.88 -5.10 3.54
N THR A 119 -5.31 -3.95 4.05
CA THR A 119 -4.43 -2.78 4.19
C THR A 119 -4.39 -2.33 5.64
N LEU A 120 -3.17 -2.18 6.15
CA LEU A 120 -2.89 -1.53 7.43
C LEU A 120 -2.46 -0.11 7.12
N ALA A 121 -3.04 0.87 7.81
CA ALA A 121 -2.83 2.28 7.54
C ALA A 121 -2.39 3.03 8.80
N SER A 122 -1.50 4.00 8.63
CA SER A 122 -0.95 4.77 9.73
C SER A 122 -1.90 5.82 10.30
N ASP A 123 -2.94 6.20 9.55
CA ASP A 123 -3.83 7.28 9.89
C ASP A 123 -5.28 6.81 9.89
N SER A 124 -6.10 7.46 10.73
CA SER A 124 -7.55 7.34 10.63
C SER A 124 -8.03 7.84 9.28
N TYR A 125 -9.22 7.41 8.85
CA TYR A 125 -9.78 7.88 7.59
C TYR A 125 -9.93 9.39 7.58
N ASP A 126 -9.35 10.02 6.55
CA ASP A 126 -9.45 11.46 6.31
C ASP A 126 -9.44 11.69 4.79
N GLU A 127 -10.58 12.10 4.24
CA GLU A 127 -10.68 12.33 2.79
C GLU A 127 -9.70 13.40 2.31
N ALA A 128 -9.36 14.38 3.14
CA ALA A 128 -8.38 15.40 2.80
C ALA A 128 -6.97 14.86 2.55
N ASP A 129 -6.68 13.65 3.06
CA ASP A 129 -5.41 12.96 2.84
C ASP A 129 -5.32 12.31 1.46
N TYR A 130 -6.46 12.05 0.81
CA TYR A 130 -6.51 11.37 -0.48
C TYR A 130 -6.28 12.34 -1.63
N VAL A 131 -5.53 11.90 -2.62
CA VAL A 131 -5.42 12.52 -3.94
C VAL A 131 -6.01 11.50 -4.91
N ARG A 132 -7.18 11.79 -5.47
CA ARG A 132 -7.93 10.85 -6.30
C ARG A 132 -7.84 11.15 -7.79
N ASP A 133 -7.32 12.32 -8.15
CA ASP A 133 -7.12 12.73 -9.53
C ASP A 133 -5.66 12.56 -9.89
N TYR A 134 -5.40 11.79 -10.95
CA TYR A 134 -4.03 11.48 -11.37
C TYR A 134 -3.29 12.73 -11.84
N ASP A 135 -3.98 13.65 -12.53
CA ASP A 135 -3.34 14.90 -12.98
C ASP A 135 -2.94 15.78 -11.78
N GLU A 136 -3.79 15.84 -10.76
CA GLU A 136 -3.44 16.50 -9.50
C GLU A 136 -2.22 15.85 -8.85
N PHE A 137 -2.18 14.52 -8.81
CA PHE A 137 -1.03 13.77 -8.32
C PHE A 137 0.24 14.14 -9.08
N LEU A 138 0.18 14.16 -10.41
CA LEU A 138 1.34 14.52 -11.24
C LEU A 138 1.81 15.95 -10.97
N ASN A 139 0.90 16.89 -10.80
CA ASN A 139 1.24 18.28 -10.48
C ASN A 139 1.92 18.39 -9.11
N LEU A 140 1.43 17.66 -8.12
CA LEU A 140 2.04 17.66 -6.79
C LEU A 140 3.46 17.08 -6.82
N THR A 141 3.68 16.01 -7.56
CA THR A 141 5.02 15.40 -7.67
C THR A 141 5.98 16.28 -8.44
N ALA A 142 5.51 16.94 -9.51
CA ALA A 142 6.32 17.87 -10.28
C ALA A 142 6.75 19.07 -9.44
N ASN A 143 5.86 19.61 -8.61
CA ASN A 143 6.17 20.75 -7.72
C ASN A 143 7.22 20.38 -6.67
N LYS A 144 7.19 19.17 -6.16
CA LYS A 144 8.18 18.67 -5.19
C LYS A 144 9.57 18.47 -5.80
N ARG A 145 9.65 18.32 -7.13
CA ARG A 145 10.91 18.11 -7.86
C ARG A 145 11.59 19.40 -8.32
N LYS A 146 10.94 20.53 -8.16
CA LYS A 146 11.52 21.83 -8.48
C LYS A 146 12.54 22.28 -7.46
#